data_4db501730c616ade148df7cbb54877b9
#
_entry.id   4db501730c616ade148df7cbb54877b9
#
_cell.length_a   1.000
_cell.length_b   1.000
_cell.length_c   1.000
_cell.angle_alpha   90.00
_cell.angle_beta   90.00
_cell.angle_gamma   90.00
#
_symmetry.space_group_name_H-M   'P 1'
#
loop_
_entity.id
_entity.type
_entity.pdbx_description
1 polymer ?
#
loop_
_entity_poly.entity_id
_entity_poly.type
_entity_poly.pdbx_seq_one_letter_code
_entity_poly.pdbx_strand_id
1 'polypeptide(L)'
;MKVMVFDVGGTEIKYSVMDEQMHRTDTGAVPTPQDTQEHFLDALYALYAPHKDEVEGIAVALPGFVDNKTGYVSNGGALLYNTGTPVGQRIREKCGCPVSLENDGKAAAIAELRAGALQGCTNAAVFLIGTGVGGGIIANGELVRGVHFTAGEYSFVNTNADEWDAPDKTMACQCSTRNLLLWYRARKGLPEDAPMNGRIFFDAANAGEPEALEVLARFCKAVAVQIYNLTVLLDVEKVAIGGGISRQPVLLERLRSAYEALYTARPFSAYMVGLPRTEIVACHYGSEANQVGALSAYQLAFHC
;
A
#
# COMPACT_ATOMS: atom_id res chain seq x y z
N MET A 1 -12.19 -2.55 24.50
CA MET A 1 -11.95 -1.45 23.55
C MET A 1 -12.77 -1.65 22.28
N LYS A 2 -13.53 -0.65 21.82
CA LYS A 2 -14.09 -0.61 20.46
C LYS A 2 -13.69 0.71 19.83
N VAL A 3 -13.36 0.71 18.54
CA VAL A 3 -12.88 1.88 17.80
C VAL A 3 -13.64 1.97 16.47
N MET A 4 -14.05 3.17 16.10
CA MET A 4 -14.55 3.43 14.74
C MET A 4 -13.35 3.51 13.79
N VAL A 5 -13.32 2.67 12.77
CA VAL A 5 -12.16 2.56 11.86
C VAL A 5 -12.59 2.95 10.45
N PHE A 6 -11.86 3.90 9.87
CA PHE A 6 -12.04 4.35 8.49
C PHE A 6 -10.84 3.96 7.61
N ASP A 7 -11.13 3.37 6.46
CA ASP A 7 -10.21 3.25 5.33
C ASP A 7 -10.67 4.23 4.25
N VAL A 8 -10.00 5.36 4.15
CA VAL A 8 -10.35 6.46 3.26
C VAL A 8 -9.59 6.29 1.95
N GLY A 9 -10.30 5.87 0.91
CA GLY A 9 -9.77 5.86 -0.45
C GLY A 9 -10.16 7.11 -1.23
N GLY A 10 -9.58 7.28 -2.43
CA GLY A 10 -9.92 8.41 -3.31
C GLY A 10 -11.36 8.42 -3.82
N THR A 11 -12.06 7.28 -3.82
CA THR A 11 -13.43 7.15 -4.35
C THR A 11 -14.44 6.66 -3.32
N GLU A 12 -13.97 5.96 -2.29
CA GLU A 12 -14.82 5.29 -1.32
C GLU A 12 -14.19 5.37 0.08
N ILE A 13 -15.00 5.65 1.10
CA ILE A 13 -14.66 5.52 2.52
C ILE A 13 -15.28 4.22 3.00
N LYS A 14 -14.45 3.25 3.37
CA LYS A 14 -14.90 2.04 4.06
C LYS A 14 -14.84 2.27 5.56
N TYR A 15 -15.78 1.73 6.28
CA TYR A 15 -15.83 1.86 7.73
C TYR A 15 -16.21 0.56 8.42
N SER A 16 -15.82 0.44 9.68
CA SER A 16 -16.25 -0.61 10.59
C SER A 16 -16.08 -0.16 12.04
N VAL A 17 -16.89 -0.72 12.93
CA VAL A 17 -16.56 -0.74 14.36
C VAL A 17 -15.72 -1.97 14.62
N MET A 18 -14.53 -1.81 15.21
CA MET A 18 -13.61 -2.90 15.46
C MET A 18 -13.28 -3.00 16.96
N ASP A 19 -13.19 -4.24 17.46
CA ASP A 19 -12.68 -4.50 18.80
C ASP A 19 -11.14 -4.69 18.81
N GLU A 20 -10.57 -4.85 19.98
CA GLU A 20 -9.12 -5.04 20.15
C GLU A 20 -8.57 -6.33 19.54
N GLN A 21 -9.42 -7.33 19.28
CA GLN A 21 -9.11 -8.58 18.61
C GLN A 21 -9.31 -8.47 17.08
N MET A 22 -9.57 -7.26 16.54
CA MET A 22 -9.79 -7.00 15.12
C MET A 22 -11.10 -7.57 14.56
N HIS A 23 -12.06 -8.02 15.42
CA HIS A 23 -13.38 -8.38 14.94
C HIS A 23 -14.14 -7.13 14.50
N ARG A 24 -14.78 -7.23 13.35
CA ARG A 24 -15.49 -6.11 12.71
C ARG A 24 -17.00 -6.28 12.85
N THR A 25 -17.64 -5.20 13.25
CA THR A 25 -19.08 -5.03 13.24
C THR A 25 -19.45 -3.74 12.51
N ASP A 26 -20.72 -3.58 12.16
CA ASP A 26 -21.25 -2.38 11.49
C ASP A 26 -20.36 -1.88 10.33
N THR A 27 -20.10 -2.81 9.41
CA THR A 27 -19.24 -2.56 8.26
C THR A 27 -20.02 -1.96 7.11
N GLY A 28 -19.42 -1.01 6.41
CA GLY A 28 -20.02 -0.43 5.22
C GLY A 28 -19.04 0.40 4.41
N ALA A 29 -19.58 1.01 3.36
CA ALA A 29 -18.84 1.90 2.49
C ALA A 29 -19.74 3.01 1.96
N VAL A 30 -19.17 4.21 1.81
CA VAL A 30 -19.83 5.37 1.22
C VAL A 30 -18.89 6.04 0.20
N PRO A 31 -19.41 6.76 -0.80
CA PRO A 31 -18.57 7.55 -1.69
C PRO A 31 -17.75 8.58 -0.91
N THR A 32 -16.45 8.74 -1.26
CA THR A 32 -15.62 9.81 -0.72
C THR A 32 -16.05 11.15 -1.31
N PRO A 33 -16.38 12.18 -0.50
CA PRO A 33 -16.60 13.52 -1.00
C PRO A 33 -15.40 14.05 -1.78
N GLN A 34 -15.63 14.62 -2.97
CA GLN A 34 -14.57 15.04 -3.89
C GLN A 34 -14.34 16.56 -3.90
N ASP A 35 -15.21 17.31 -3.27
CA ASP A 35 -15.30 18.76 -3.41
C ASP A 35 -14.58 19.54 -2.30
N THR A 36 -14.89 19.26 -1.03
CA THR A 36 -14.36 20.03 0.10
C THR A 36 -13.97 19.15 1.28
N GLN A 37 -13.00 19.65 2.07
CA GLN A 37 -12.65 19.01 3.34
C GLN A 37 -13.82 19.02 4.33
N GLU A 38 -14.68 20.04 4.32
CA GLU A 38 -15.84 20.11 5.23
C GLU A 38 -16.81 18.98 4.96
N HIS A 39 -17.17 18.73 3.70
CA HIS A 39 -18.03 17.60 3.34
C HIS A 39 -17.39 16.25 3.68
N PHE A 40 -16.07 16.14 3.54
CA PHE A 40 -15.33 14.95 4.00
C PHE A 40 -15.46 14.75 5.51
N LEU A 41 -15.27 15.80 6.31
CA LEU A 41 -15.41 15.75 7.77
C LEU A 41 -16.87 15.44 8.17
N ASP A 42 -17.85 16.01 7.47
CA ASP A 42 -19.27 15.73 7.68
C ASP A 42 -19.62 14.27 7.41
N ALA A 43 -19.05 13.68 6.35
CA ALA A 43 -19.25 12.27 6.03
C ALA A 43 -18.67 11.36 7.13
N LEU A 44 -17.46 11.63 7.62
CA LEU A 44 -16.89 10.88 8.74
C LEU A 44 -17.72 11.00 10.02
N TYR A 45 -18.18 12.23 10.34
CA TYR A 45 -19.03 12.46 11.50
C TYR A 45 -20.37 11.74 11.41
N ALA A 46 -21.02 11.77 10.25
CA ALA A 46 -22.29 11.09 10.04
C ALA A 46 -22.20 9.57 10.25
N LEU A 47 -21.06 8.97 9.89
CA LEU A 47 -20.79 7.54 10.12
C LEU A 47 -20.44 7.25 11.59
N TYR A 48 -19.74 8.16 12.25
CA TYR A 48 -19.32 8.02 13.65
C TYR A 48 -20.48 8.28 14.64
N ALA A 49 -21.34 9.26 14.38
CA ALA A 49 -22.33 9.75 15.33
C ALA A 49 -23.27 8.67 15.91
N PRO A 50 -23.75 7.66 15.15
CA PRO A 50 -24.53 6.56 15.70
C PRO A 50 -23.79 5.70 16.72
N HIS A 51 -22.45 5.69 16.69
CA HIS A 51 -21.60 4.84 17.51
C HIS A 51 -20.85 5.59 18.61
N LYS A 52 -21.05 6.90 18.75
CA LYS A 52 -20.28 7.79 19.66
C LYS A 52 -20.24 7.33 21.12
N ASP A 53 -21.31 6.66 21.59
CA ASP A 53 -21.43 6.18 22.97
C ASP A 53 -20.93 4.71 23.10
N GLU A 54 -20.56 4.08 21.99
CA GLU A 54 -20.11 2.69 21.93
C GLU A 54 -18.59 2.59 21.72
N VAL A 55 -17.99 3.56 21.01
CA VAL A 55 -16.58 3.56 20.64
C VAL A 55 -15.79 4.60 21.43
N GLU A 56 -14.55 4.29 21.79
CA GLU A 56 -13.70 5.18 22.57
C GLU A 56 -12.90 6.15 21.70
N GLY A 57 -12.88 5.98 20.38
CA GLY A 57 -12.17 6.86 19.46
C GLY A 57 -12.29 6.44 18.00
N ILE A 58 -11.51 7.12 17.17
CA ILE A 58 -11.50 6.96 15.72
C ILE A 58 -10.09 6.66 15.22
N ALA A 59 -9.94 5.62 14.41
CA ALA A 59 -8.72 5.30 13.67
C ALA A 59 -8.94 5.52 12.17
N VAL A 60 -8.04 6.23 11.50
CA VAL A 60 -8.20 6.57 10.08
C VAL A 60 -6.94 6.18 9.31
N ALA A 61 -7.09 5.35 8.30
CA ALA A 61 -6.13 5.23 7.21
C ALA A 61 -6.56 6.16 6.07
N LEU A 62 -5.66 6.99 5.56
CA LEU A 62 -5.97 7.91 4.46
C LEU A 62 -4.78 8.08 3.52
N PRO A 63 -5.02 8.47 2.25
CA PRO A 63 -3.95 8.67 1.29
C PRO A 63 -3.12 9.91 1.62
N GLY A 64 -1.87 9.92 1.14
CA GLY A 64 -0.98 11.08 1.22
C GLY A 64 0.06 11.02 2.33
N PHE A 65 0.74 12.15 2.57
CA PHE A 65 1.82 12.23 3.56
C PHE A 65 1.26 12.69 4.92
N VAL A 66 1.18 11.75 5.83
CA VAL A 66 0.50 11.91 7.13
C VAL A 66 1.53 11.93 8.25
N ASP A 67 1.60 13.03 8.98
CA ASP A 67 2.24 13.08 10.29
C ASP A 67 1.31 12.42 11.33
N ASN A 68 1.57 11.19 11.66
CA ASN A 68 0.73 10.42 12.58
C ASN A 68 0.80 10.92 14.05
N LYS A 69 1.78 11.76 14.39
CA LYS A 69 1.92 12.33 15.74
C LYS A 69 1.00 13.54 15.96
N THR A 70 0.92 14.41 14.96
CA THR A 70 0.11 15.64 15.04
C THR A 70 -1.23 15.53 14.33
N GLY A 71 -1.36 14.59 13.37
CA GLY A 71 -2.51 14.49 12.49
C GLY A 71 -2.49 15.51 11.35
N TYR A 72 -1.31 16.12 11.07
CA TYR A 72 -1.14 17.04 9.95
C TYR A 72 -0.90 16.26 8.65
N VAL A 73 -1.54 16.69 7.57
CA VAL A 73 -1.42 16.10 6.24
C VAL A 73 -0.71 17.09 5.33
N SER A 74 0.58 16.86 5.05
CA SER A 74 1.37 17.75 4.20
C SER A 74 1.04 17.63 2.72
N ASN A 75 0.58 16.46 2.29
CA ASN A 75 0.05 16.21 0.95
C ASN A 75 -1.14 15.25 1.06
N GLY A 76 -2.29 15.62 0.54
CA GLY A 76 -3.54 14.85 0.65
C GLY A 76 -3.65 13.66 -0.33
N GLY A 77 -2.63 13.43 -1.18
CA GLY A 77 -2.68 12.35 -2.17
C GLY A 77 -3.87 12.50 -3.12
N ALA A 78 -4.74 11.51 -3.15
CA ALA A 78 -5.96 11.55 -3.95
C ALA A 78 -7.00 12.59 -3.45
N LEU A 79 -6.86 13.11 -2.24
CA LEU A 79 -7.79 14.04 -1.60
C LEU A 79 -7.09 15.38 -1.35
N LEU A 80 -6.82 16.12 -2.43
CA LEU A 80 -5.99 17.33 -2.41
C LEU A 80 -6.50 18.42 -1.45
N TYR A 81 -7.78 18.46 -1.14
CA TYR A 81 -8.35 19.40 -0.15
C TYR A 81 -7.85 19.19 1.28
N ASN A 82 -7.22 18.06 1.56
CA ASN A 82 -6.56 17.78 2.84
C ASN A 82 -5.12 18.31 2.91
N THR A 83 -4.55 18.75 1.78
CA THR A 83 -3.16 19.19 1.72
C THR A 83 -2.93 20.44 2.57
N GLY A 84 -1.87 20.38 3.39
CA GLY A 84 -1.47 21.51 4.25
C GLY A 84 -2.41 21.76 5.42
N THR A 85 -3.17 20.75 5.90
CA THR A 85 -4.17 20.93 6.94
C THR A 85 -4.00 19.95 8.11
N PRO A 86 -4.42 20.33 9.33
CA PRO A 86 -4.39 19.48 10.52
C PRO A 86 -5.64 18.56 10.58
N VAL A 87 -5.77 17.63 9.64
CA VAL A 87 -6.94 16.76 9.48
C VAL A 87 -7.32 16.04 10.78
N GLY A 88 -6.32 15.47 11.48
CA GLY A 88 -6.56 14.75 12.73
C GLY A 88 -7.14 15.65 13.84
N GLN A 89 -6.67 16.90 13.93
CA GLN A 89 -7.23 17.86 14.88
C GLN A 89 -8.67 18.20 14.50
N ARG A 90 -8.96 18.45 13.24
CA ARG A 90 -10.30 18.80 12.76
C ARG A 90 -11.31 17.68 12.99
N ILE A 91 -10.90 16.41 12.79
CA ILE A 91 -11.76 15.25 13.14
C ILE A 91 -12.00 15.19 14.63
N ARG A 92 -10.95 15.38 15.48
CA ARG A 92 -11.11 15.42 16.95
C ARG A 92 -12.07 16.52 17.40
N GLU A 93 -11.94 17.72 16.87
CA GLU A 93 -12.82 18.85 17.22
C GLU A 93 -14.28 18.55 16.83
N LYS A 94 -14.51 17.93 15.68
CA LYS A 94 -15.85 17.62 15.20
C LYS A 94 -16.50 16.43 15.93
N CYS A 95 -15.72 15.41 16.25
CA CYS A 95 -16.24 14.17 16.85
C CYS A 95 -16.15 14.13 18.39
N GLY A 96 -15.30 14.95 18.99
CA GLY A 96 -15.14 15.03 20.45
C GLY A 96 -14.47 13.79 21.08
N CYS A 97 -13.67 13.02 20.32
CA CYS A 97 -13.02 11.79 20.78
C CYS A 97 -11.55 11.72 20.33
N PRO A 98 -10.72 10.81 20.92
CA PRO A 98 -9.38 10.54 20.44
C PRO A 98 -9.37 10.06 18.97
N VAL A 99 -8.38 10.56 18.20
CA VAL A 99 -8.25 10.23 16.77
C VAL A 99 -6.79 9.91 16.46
N SER A 100 -6.54 8.79 15.81
CA SER A 100 -5.27 8.46 15.16
C SER A 100 -5.40 8.49 13.65
N LEU A 101 -4.37 9.01 12.98
CA LEU A 101 -4.24 8.98 11.53
C LEU A 101 -2.99 8.20 11.13
N GLU A 102 -3.08 7.42 10.06
CA GLU A 102 -1.94 6.81 9.40
C GLU A 102 -2.12 6.87 7.88
N ASN A 103 -1.02 6.90 7.13
CA ASN A 103 -1.07 6.69 5.69
C ASN A 103 -1.59 5.28 5.36
N ASP A 104 -2.39 5.12 4.31
CA ASP A 104 -3.03 3.86 3.90
C ASP A 104 -2.02 2.73 3.63
N GLY A 105 -0.94 3.01 2.88
CA GLY A 105 0.11 2.03 2.61
C GLY A 105 0.88 1.64 3.88
N LYS A 106 1.15 2.60 4.76
CA LYS A 106 1.80 2.36 6.05
C LYS A 106 0.90 1.59 7.02
N ALA A 107 -0.40 1.88 7.01
CA ALA A 107 -1.39 1.11 7.77
C ALA A 107 -1.38 -0.36 7.34
N ALA A 108 -1.41 -0.65 6.03
CA ALA A 108 -1.30 -2.02 5.54
C ALA A 108 0.01 -2.71 5.97
N ALA A 109 1.14 -1.98 5.99
CA ALA A 109 2.41 -2.53 6.47
C ALA A 109 2.37 -2.84 7.98
N ILE A 110 1.72 -2.01 8.80
CA ILE A 110 1.49 -2.28 10.23
C ILE A 110 0.65 -3.55 10.40
N ALA A 111 -0.44 -3.73 9.63
CA ALA A 111 -1.28 -4.91 9.67
C ALA A 111 -0.48 -6.18 9.40
N GLU A 112 0.33 -6.18 8.35
CA GLU A 112 1.15 -7.33 7.97
C GLU A 112 2.25 -7.65 9.01
N LEU A 113 2.81 -6.63 9.64
CA LEU A 113 3.80 -6.80 10.70
C LEU A 113 3.18 -7.35 11.99
N ARG A 114 2.02 -6.82 12.40
CA ARG A 114 1.40 -7.16 13.69
C ARG A 114 0.73 -8.54 13.69
N ALA A 115 0.04 -8.89 12.62
CA ALA A 115 -0.78 -10.11 12.57
C ALA A 115 -0.86 -10.76 11.18
N GLY A 116 0.01 -10.37 10.24
CA GLY A 116 0.00 -10.86 8.87
C GLY A 116 1.28 -11.60 8.46
N ALA A 117 1.61 -11.52 7.18
CA ALA A 117 2.69 -12.27 6.55
C ALA A 117 4.10 -11.89 7.05
N LEU A 118 4.25 -10.72 7.69
CA LEU A 118 5.52 -10.20 8.21
C LEU A 118 5.65 -10.35 9.72
N GLN A 119 4.74 -11.06 10.38
CA GLN A 119 4.80 -11.27 11.82
C GLN A 119 6.13 -11.91 12.23
N GLY A 120 6.81 -11.30 13.22
CA GLY A 120 8.10 -11.76 13.74
C GLY A 120 9.31 -11.30 12.92
N CYS A 121 9.14 -10.63 11.78
CA CYS A 121 10.25 -10.05 11.03
C CYS A 121 10.83 -8.83 11.75
N THR A 122 12.15 -8.72 11.73
CA THR A 122 12.88 -7.53 12.19
C THR A 122 12.98 -6.49 11.08
N ASN A 123 13.37 -6.92 9.88
CA ASN A 123 13.45 -6.06 8.69
C ASN A 123 12.60 -6.66 7.57
N ALA A 124 11.67 -5.90 7.06
CA ALA A 124 10.75 -6.37 6.02
C ALA A 124 10.18 -5.18 5.23
N ALA A 125 9.43 -5.47 4.17
CA ALA A 125 8.71 -4.44 3.44
C ALA A 125 7.37 -4.96 2.91
N VAL A 126 6.45 -4.03 2.66
CA VAL A 126 5.19 -4.30 1.96
C VAL A 126 5.17 -3.49 0.66
N PHE A 127 4.87 -4.14 -0.45
CA PHE A 127 4.56 -3.50 -1.73
C PHE A 127 3.09 -3.70 -2.06
N LEU A 128 2.32 -2.62 -2.03
CA LEU A 128 0.92 -2.59 -2.47
C LEU A 128 0.84 -2.19 -3.93
N ILE A 129 0.65 -3.16 -4.80
CA ILE A 129 0.63 -2.95 -6.25
C ILE A 129 -0.81 -2.65 -6.70
N GLY A 130 -1.08 -1.37 -6.93
CA GLY A 130 -2.38 -0.84 -7.38
C GLY A 130 -2.24 0.07 -8.59
N THR A 131 -2.93 1.21 -8.59
CA THR A 131 -2.78 2.29 -9.60
C THR A 131 -1.37 2.89 -9.55
N GLY A 132 -0.79 3.00 -8.36
CA GLY A 132 0.60 3.26 -8.07
C GLY A 132 1.21 2.10 -7.28
N VAL A 133 2.31 2.37 -6.56
CA VAL A 133 2.94 1.43 -5.63
C VAL A 133 3.03 2.10 -4.26
N GLY A 134 2.20 1.65 -3.33
CA GLY A 134 2.24 2.04 -1.93
C GLY A 134 2.93 0.99 -1.06
N GLY A 135 2.87 1.19 0.26
CA GLY A 135 3.36 0.22 1.23
C GLY A 135 4.14 0.83 2.38
N GLY A 136 5.06 0.08 2.95
CA GLY A 136 5.90 0.53 4.06
C GLY A 136 7.15 -0.30 4.22
N ILE A 137 8.11 0.26 4.92
CA ILE A 137 9.38 -0.36 5.29
C ILE A 137 9.35 -0.64 6.79
N ILE A 138 9.73 -1.83 7.18
CA ILE A 138 9.93 -2.24 8.56
C ILE A 138 11.44 -2.36 8.80
N ALA A 139 11.95 -1.73 9.85
CA ALA A 139 13.32 -1.89 10.32
C ALA A 139 13.33 -1.97 11.85
N ASN A 140 14.11 -2.90 12.39
CA ASN A 140 14.18 -3.18 13.82
C ASN A 140 12.82 -3.50 14.44
N GLY A 141 11.94 -4.18 13.72
CA GLY A 141 10.59 -4.55 14.16
C GLY A 141 9.58 -3.41 14.20
N GLU A 142 9.91 -2.25 13.64
CA GLU A 142 9.06 -1.07 13.63
C GLU A 142 8.89 -0.49 12.21
N LEU A 143 7.73 0.14 11.98
CA LEU A 143 7.48 0.85 10.73
C LEU A 143 8.37 2.10 10.62
N VAL A 144 9.15 2.20 9.56
CA VAL A 144 9.95 3.38 9.23
C VAL A 144 9.06 4.46 8.63
N ARG A 145 8.87 5.56 9.36
CA ARG A 145 8.09 6.73 8.86
C ARG A 145 8.96 7.82 8.27
N GLY A 146 10.23 7.90 8.73
CA GLY A 146 11.13 9.00 8.40
C GLY A 146 10.79 10.30 9.15
N VAL A 147 11.66 11.29 8.99
CA VAL A 147 11.51 12.60 9.68
C VAL A 147 10.36 13.42 9.10
N HIS A 148 10.06 13.22 7.80
CA HIS A 148 8.99 13.93 7.08
C HIS A 148 7.80 13.01 6.77
N PHE A 149 7.70 11.83 7.39
CA PHE A 149 6.64 10.84 7.21
C PHE A 149 6.49 10.31 5.77
N THR A 150 7.54 10.42 4.95
CA THR A 150 7.54 10.01 3.54
C THR A 150 8.38 8.76 3.27
N ALA A 151 8.94 8.10 4.28
CA ALA A 151 9.65 6.84 4.06
C ALA A 151 8.69 5.78 3.50
N GLY A 152 9.15 5.00 2.52
CA GLY A 152 8.34 3.98 1.87
C GLY A 152 7.37 4.50 0.81
N GLU A 153 7.48 5.78 0.39
CA GLU A 153 6.71 6.33 -0.74
C GLU A 153 7.28 5.81 -2.07
N TYR A 154 7.11 4.53 -2.32
CA TYR A 154 7.72 3.80 -3.43
C TYR A 154 7.36 4.35 -4.80
N SER A 155 6.15 4.91 -4.97
CA SER A 155 5.70 5.51 -6.22
C SER A 155 6.68 6.53 -6.80
N PHE A 156 7.43 7.23 -5.93
CA PHE A 156 8.37 8.28 -6.32
C PHE A 156 9.81 7.78 -6.55
N VAL A 157 10.09 6.50 -6.30
CA VAL A 157 11.42 5.93 -6.55
C VAL A 157 11.72 5.96 -8.05
N ASN A 158 12.83 6.59 -8.42
CA ASN A 158 13.29 6.60 -9.81
C ASN A 158 13.90 5.22 -10.17
N THR A 159 13.59 4.73 -11.36
CA THR A 159 13.99 3.41 -11.84
C THR A 159 15.03 3.46 -12.96
N ASN A 160 15.38 4.66 -13.44
CA ASN A 160 16.34 4.84 -14.53
C ASN A 160 17.14 6.15 -14.31
N ALA A 161 18.44 6.03 -14.08
CA ALA A 161 19.30 7.19 -13.82
C ALA A 161 19.56 8.05 -15.08
N ASP A 162 19.59 7.43 -16.26
CA ASP A 162 19.86 8.15 -17.53
C ASP A 162 18.67 9.01 -17.98
N GLU A 163 17.47 8.64 -17.54
CA GLU A 163 16.19 9.32 -17.85
C GLU A 163 15.46 9.67 -16.54
N TRP A 164 16.18 10.18 -15.54
CA TRP A 164 15.66 10.41 -14.19
C TRP A 164 14.50 11.41 -14.13
N ASP A 165 14.42 12.34 -15.07
CA ASP A 165 13.39 13.37 -15.21
C ASP A 165 12.18 12.93 -16.04
N ALA A 166 12.25 11.77 -16.69
CA ALA A 166 11.13 11.23 -17.44
C ALA A 166 10.05 10.67 -16.50
N PRO A 167 8.79 11.16 -16.60
CA PRO A 167 7.73 10.81 -15.66
C PRO A 167 7.35 9.32 -15.65
N ASP A 168 7.63 8.60 -16.73
CA ASP A 168 7.38 7.17 -16.87
C ASP A 168 8.48 6.28 -16.24
N LYS A 169 9.58 6.85 -15.72
CA LYS A 169 10.70 6.12 -15.11
C LYS A 169 10.62 6.03 -13.59
N THR A 170 9.46 6.27 -13.03
CA THR A 170 9.22 6.06 -11.60
C THR A 170 8.71 4.65 -11.31
N MET A 171 8.84 4.20 -10.06
CA MET A 171 8.32 2.90 -9.65
C MET A 171 6.80 2.82 -9.83
N ALA A 172 6.05 3.90 -9.65
CA ALA A 172 4.62 3.98 -9.99
C ALA A 172 4.35 3.59 -11.45
N CYS A 173 5.20 4.04 -12.37
CA CYS A 173 5.06 3.79 -13.80
C CYS A 173 5.70 2.49 -14.28
N GLN A 174 6.58 1.86 -13.51
CA GLN A 174 7.23 0.60 -13.90
C GLN A 174 6.69 -0.63 -13.17
N CYS A 175 6.09 -0.45 -11.97
CA CYS A 175 5.72 -1.54 -11.08
C CYS A 175 4.23 -1.53 -10.67
N SER A 176 3.38 -0.70 -11.29
CA SER A 176 1.95 -0.64 -10.95
C SER A 176 1.09 -1.53 -11.85
N THR A 177 -0.08 -1.93 -11.34
CA THR A 177 -1.10 -2.64 -12.13
C THR A 177 -1.54 -1.80 -13.32
N ARG A 178 -1.67 -0.48 -13.15
CA ARG A 178 -2.03 0.43 -14.25
C ARG A 178 -1.07 0.26 -15.43
N ASN A 179 0.23 0.28 -15.18
CA ASN A 179 1.23 0.17 -16.26
C ASN A 179 1.33 -1.25 -16.85
N LEU A 180 1.17 -2.29 -16.01
CA LEU A 180 1.03 -3.65 -16.50
C LEU A 180 -0.04 -3.74 -17.60
N LEU A 181 -1.22 -3.15 -17.34
CA LEU A 181 -2.34 -3.15 -18.27
C LEU A 181 -2.09 -2.28 -19.50
N LEU A 182 -1.44 -1.13 -19.34
CA LEU A 182 -1.04 -0.26 -20.47
C LEU A 182 -0.06 -0.99 -21.39
N TRP A 183 0.95 -1.66 -20.85
CA TRP A 183 1.91 -2.44 -21.65
C TRP A 183 1.26 -3.59 -22.39
N TYR A 184 0.33 -4.29 -21.74
CA TYR A 184 -0.40 -5.39 -22.36
C TYR A 184 -1.30 -4.88 -23.49
N ARG A 185 -2.04 -3.79 -23.25
CA ARG A 185 -2.85 -3.13 -24.30
C ARG A 185 -2.00 -2.74 -25.50
N ALA A 186 -0.87 -2.08 -25.27
CA ALA A 186 0.06 -1.69 -26.34
C ALA A 186 0.64 -2.90 -27.08
N ARG A 187 1.02 -3.95 -26.36
CA ARG A 187 1.58 -5.19 -26.93
C ARG A 187 0.57 -5.93 -27.84
N LYS A 188 -0.72 -5.85 -27.50
CA LYS A 188 -1.84 -6.41 -28.27
C LYS A 188 -2.31 -5.50 -29.42
N GLY A 189 -1.83 -4.29 -29.50
CA GLY A 189 -2.33 -3.30 -30.48
C GLY A 189 -3.80 -2.90 -30.25
N LEU A 190 -4.27 -2.99 -29.00
CA LEU A 190 -5.65 -2.64 -28.65
C LEU A 190 -5.84 -1.12 -28.53
N PRO A 191 -7.01 -0.59 -28.92
CA PRO A 191 -7.31 0.83 -28.76
C PRO A 191 -7.33 1.25 -27.28
N GLU A 192 -7.14 2.54 -27.02
CA GLU A 192 -6.98 3.07 -25.66
C GLU A 192 -8.23 2.87 -24.79
N ASP A 193 -9.41 2.92 -25.41
CA ASP A 193 -10.72 2.72 -24.79
C ASP A 193 -11.15 1.26 -24.65
N ALA A 194 -10.35 0.30 -25.17
CA ALA A 194 -10.68 -1.12 -25.04
C ALA A 194 -10.79 -1.50 -23.54
N PRO A 195 -11.84 -2.24 -23.13
CA PRO A 195 -11.98 -2.72 -21.78
C PRO A 195 -10.74 -3.51 -21.33
N MET A 196 -10.12 -3.07 -20.22
CA MET A 196 -8.92 -3.69 -19.69
C MET A 196 -8.89 -3.60 -18.17
N ASN A 197 -8.67 -4.73 -17.52
CA ASN A 197 -8.50 -4.82 -16.07
C ASN A 197 -7.60 -6.01 -15.70
N GLY A 198 -7.25 -6.11 -14.42
CA GLY A 198 -6.36 -7.18 -13.95
C GLY A 198 -6.89 -8.58 -14.20
N ARG A 199 -8.21 -8.80 -14.15
CA ARG A 199 -8.81 -10.11 -14.43
C ARG A 199 -8.55 -10.52 -15.89
N ILE A 200 -8.89 -9.66 -16.84
CA ILE A 200 -8.67 -9.91 -18.28
C ILE A 200 -7.21 -10.27 -18.55
N PHE A 201 -6.28 -9.51 -17.98
CA PHE A 201 -4.86 -9.75 -18.14
C PHE A 201 -4.43 -11.10 -17.57
N PHE A 202 -4.82 -11.41 -16.32
CA PHE A 202 -4.39 -12.66 -15.68
C PHE A 202 -5.10 -13.89 -16.22
N ASP A 203 -6.31 -13.76 -16.76
CA ASP A 203 -6.96 -14.86 -17.49
C ASP A 203 -6.14 -15.21 -18.75
N ALA A 204 -5.67 -14.22 -19.50
CA ALA A 204 -4.79 -14.42 -20.66
C ALA A 204 -3.42 -15.00 -20.25
N ALA A 205 -2.81 -14.49 -19.18
CA ALA A 205 -1.53 -15.00 -18.69
C ALA A 205 -1.64 -16.45 -18.19
N ASN A 206 -2.71 -16.79 -17.49
CA ASN A 206 -2.98 -18.17 -17.03
C ASN A 206 -3.32 -19.12 -18.18
N ALA A 207 -3.91 -18.62 -19.26
CA ALA A 207 -4.12 -19.39 -20.50
C ALA A 207 -2.84 -19.57 -21.33
N GLY A 208 -1.72 -18.98 -20.91
CA GLY A 208 -0.43 -19.12 -21.60
C GLY A 208 -0.28 -18.20 -22.81
N GLU A 209 -1.05 -17.13 -22.93
CA GLU A 209 -0.96 -16.19 -24.05
C GLU A 209 0.45 -15.56 -24.12
N PRO A 210 1.17 -15.66 -25.25
CA PRO A 210 2.56 -15.21 -25.36
C PRO A 210 2.76 -13.72 -25.02
N GLU A 211 1.85 -12.86 -25.48
CA GLU A 211 1.91 -11.41 -25.24
C GLU A 211 1.70 -11.07 -23.76
N ALA A 212 0.78 -11.76 -23.09
CA ALA A 212 0.55 -11.58 -21.66
C ALA A 212 1.75 -12.06 -20.85
N LEU A 213 2.34 -13.20 -21.20
CA LEU A 213 3.53 -13.74 -20.53
C LEU A 213 4.77 -12.87 -20.73
N GLU A 214 4.98 -12.29 -21.92
CA GLU A 214 6.06 -11.35 -22.21
C GLU A 214 5.93 -10.10 -21.34
N VAL A 215 4.74 -9.50 -21.27
CA VAL A 215 4.46 -8.32 -20.46
C VAL A 215 4.59 -8.63 -18.97
N LEU A 216 4.10 -9.78 -18.52
CA LEU A 216 4.24 -10.20 -17.12
C LEU A 216 5.72 -10.41 -16.75
N ALA A 217 6.54 -10.97 -17.63
CA ALA A 217 7.97 -11.13 -17.38
C ALA A 217 8.69 -9.78 -17.24
N ARG A 218 8.39 -8.80 -18.11
CA ARG A 218 8.89 -7.43 -17.99
C ARG A 218 8.49 -6.80 -16.65
N PHE A 219 7.24 -6.93 -16.29
CA PHE A 219 6.69 -6.39 -15.03
C PHE A 219 7.37 -7.02 -13.81
N CYS A 220 7.44 -8.35 -13.76
CA CYS A 220 8.09 -9.08 -12.67
C CYS A 220 9.56 -8.70 -12.54
N LYS A 221 10.29 -8.50 -13.65
CA LYS A 221 11.67 -8.03 -13.63
C LYS A 221 11.78 -6.64 -13.00
N ALA A 222 10.90 -5.71 -13.36
CA ALA A 222 10.91 -4.36 -12.79
C ALA A 222 10.68 -4.38 -11.26
N VAL A 223 9.67 -5.14 -10.79
CA VAL A 223 9.40 -5.31 -9.35
C VAL A 223 10.54 -6.03 -8.64
N ALA A 224 11.10 -7.10 -9.24
CA ALA A 224 12.22 -7.85 -8.67
C ALA A 224 13.46 -6.98 -8.43
N VAL A 225 13.77 -6.06 -9.34
CA VAL A 225 14.87 -5.10 -9.16
C VAL A 225 14.65 -4.22 -7.93
N GLN A 226 13.42 -3.77 -7.67
CA GLN A 226 13.13 -2.95 -6.49
C GLN A 226 13.25 -3.76 -5.19
N ILE A 227 12.79 -5.02 -5.20
CA ILE A 227 13.00 -5.93 -4.06
C ILE A 227 14.49 -6.16 -3.82
N TYR A 228 15.27 -6.39 -4.87
CA TYR A 228 16.71 -6.52 -4.77
C TYR A 228 17.38 -5.27 -4.17
N ASN A 229 16.96 -4.07 -4.58
CA ASN A 229 17.46 -2.83 -4.02
C ASN A 229 17.18 -2.74 -2.51
N LEU A 230 15.98 -3.09 -2.05
CA LEU A 230 15.64 -3.14 -0.63
C LEU A 230 16.47 -4.21 0.11
N THR A 231 16.68 -5.38 -0.49
CA THR A 231 17.55 -6.42 0.10
C THR A 231 18.94 -5.89 0.38
N VAL A 232 19.54 -5.20 -0.59
CA VAL A 232 20.91 -4.67 -0.46
C VAL A 232 20.98 -3.49 0.51
N LEU A 233 19.95 -2.63 0.56
CA LEU A 233 19.96 -1.41 1.38
C LEU A 233 19.59 -1.66 2.84
N LEU A 234 18.69 -2.63 3.10
CA LEU A 234 18.04 -2.78 4.41
C LEU A 234 18.15 -4.20 4.97
N ASP A 235 18.71 -5.14 4.22
CA ASP A 235 18.82 -6.55 4.60
C ASP A 235 17.46 -7.12 5.07
N VAL A 236 16.45 -7.01 4.21
CA VAL A 236 15.08 -7.41 4.52
C VAL A 236 14.90 -8.93 4.45
N GLU A 237 14.26 -9.52 5.45
CA GLU A 237 13.92 -10.94 5.52
C GLU A 237 12.82 -11.30 4.52
N LYS A 238 11.76 -10.46 4.48
CA LYS A 238 10.59 -10.67 3.62
C LYS A 238 10.12 -9.41 2.94
N VAL A 239 9.59 -9.59 1.72
CA VAL A 239 8.75 -8.58 1.07
C VAL A 239 7.37 -9.18 0.80
N ALA A 240 6.34 -8.58 1.40
CA ALA A 240 4.96 -8.98 1.19
C ALA A 240 4.33 -8.17 0.05
N ILE A 241 3.77 -8.87 -0.93
CA ILE A 241 3.12 -8.28 -2.11
C ILE A 241 1.62 -8.22 -1.85
N GLY A 242 1.09 -7.00 -1.84
CA GLY A 242 -0.34 -6.71 -1.68
C GLY A 242 -0.93 -6.02 -2.90
N GLY A 243 -2.21 -5.62 -2.79
CA GLY A 243 -2.98 -5.01 -3.86
C GLY A 243 -3.78 -6.03 -4.67
N GLY A 244 -4.59 -5.55 -5.63
CA GLY A 244 -5.60 -6.35 -6.32
C GLY A 244 -5.08 -7.54 -7.13
N ILE A 245 -3.81 -7.52 -7.52
CA ILE A 245 -3.19 -8.59 -8.32
C ILE A 245 -2.34 -9.58 -7.48
N SER A 246 -2.14 -9.32 -6.20
CA SER A 246 -1.20 -10.07 -5.35
C SER A 246 -1.56 -11.53 -5.13
N ARG A 247 -2.85 -11.87 -5.27
CA ARG A 247 -3.36 -13.24 -5.09
C ARG A 247 -3.25 -14.11 -6.35
N GLN A 248 -2.65 -13.61 -7.43
CA GLN A 248 -2.42 -14.36 -8.66
C GLN A 248 -1.18 -15.27 -8.52
N PRO A 249 -1.33 -16.61 -8.49
CA PRO A 249 -0.19 -17.50 -8.29
C PRO A 249 0.91 -17.31 -9.34
N VAL A 250 0.53 -17.12 -10.62
CA VAL A 250 1.46 -16.90 -11.72
C VAL A 250 2.31 -15.64 -11.52
N LEU A 251 1.77 -14.60 -10.88
CA LEU A 251 2.53 -13.38 -10.56
C LEU A 251 3.64 -13.67 -9.56
N LEU A 252 3.31 -14.30 -8.42
CA LEU A 252 4.30 -14.57 -7.37
C LEU A 252 5.37 -15.56 -7.83
N GLU A 253 4.99 -16.58 -8.58
CA GLU A 253 5.94 -17.55 -9.18
C GLU A 253 6.93 -16.85 -10.11
N ARG A 254 6.42 -16.05 -11.05
CA ARG A 254 7.24 -15.31 -12.02
C ARG A 254 8.10 -14.24 -11.34
N LEU A 255 7.57 -13.59 -10.31
CA LEU A 255 8.31 -12.58 -9.55
C LEU A 255 9.49 -13.22 -8.80
N ARG A 256 9.28 -14.35 -8.12
CA ARG A 256 10.35 -15.10 -7.46
C ARG A 256 11.41 -15.56 -8.46
N SER A 257 10.99 -16.09 -9.61
CA SER A 257 11.92 -16.50 -10.67
C SER A 257 12.72 -15.31 -11.21
N ALA A 258 12.09 -14.17 -11.43
CA ALA A 258 12.77 -12.96 -11.88
C ALA A 258 13.76 -12.43 -10.83
N TYR A 259 13.41 -12.50 -9.54
CA TYR A 259 14.27 -12.11 -8.45
C TYR A 259 15.53 -13.00 -8.35
N GLU A 260 15.38 -14.32 -8.39
CA GLU A 260 16.51 -15.25 -8.39
C GLU A 260 17.43 -15.05 -9.60
N ALA A 261 16.87 -14.73 -10.76
CA ALA A 261 17.65 -14.46 -11.97
C ALA A 261 18.61 -13.25 -11.80
N LEU A 262 18.27 -12.29 -10.95
CA LEU A 262 19.15 -11.14 -10.69
C LEU A 262 20.48 -11.55 -10.04
N TYR A 263 20.54 -12.63 -9.30
CA TYR A 263 21.75 -13.10 -8.64
C TYR A 263 22.61 -13.98 -9.55
N THR A 264 22.03 -14.66 -10.50
CA THR A 264 22.72 -15.63 -11.36
C THR A 264 23.10 -15.07 -12.73
N ALA A 265 22.32 -14.12 -13.27
CA ALA A 265 22.50 -13.57 -14.61
C ALA A 265 23.46 -12.37 -14.71
N ARG A 266 23.97 -11.86 -13.59
CA ARG A 266 24.89 -10.69 -13.59
C ARG A 266 26.33 -11.13 -13.89
N PRO A 267 27.10 -10.33 -14.65
CA PRO A 267 28.54 -10.58 -14.88
C PRO A 267 29.35 -10.64 -13.57
N PHE A 268 28.84 -10.02 -12.50
CA PHE A 268 29.52 -9.92 -11.20
C PHE A 268 28.96 -10.91 -10.16
N SER A 269 28.25 -11.96 -10.58
CA SER A 269 27.61 -12.89 -9.63
C SER A 269 28.59 -13.49 -8.61
N ALA A 270 29.87 -13.64 -8.97
CA ALA A 270 30.92 -14.07 -8.05
C ALA A 270 31.13 -13.13 -6.85
N TYR A 271 30.89 -11.83 -7.00
CA TYR A 271 31.00 -10.85 -5.92
C TYR A 271 29.71 -10.76 -5.06
N MET A 272 28.65 -11.44 -5.49
CA MET A 272 27.37 -11.44 -4.78
C MET A 272 27.25 -12.63 -3.82
N VAL A 273 28.28 -13.45 -3.71
CA VAL A 273 28.31 -14.57 -2.77
C VAL A 273 28.16 -14.04 -1.34
N GLY A 274 27.17 -14.56 -0.61
CA GLY A 274 26.84 -14.11 0.74
C GLY A 274 25.80 -13.00 0.82
N LEU A 275 25.36 -12.40 -0.30
CA LEU A 275 24.17 -11.54 -0.26
C LEU A 275 22.95 -12.38 0.08
N PRO A 276 22.11 -11.90 1.02
CA PRO A 276 20.91 -12.63 1.43
C PRO A 276 19.89 -12.74 0.30
N ARG A 277 18.94 -13.67 0.47
CA ARG A 277 17.77 -13.83 -0.36
C ARG A 277 16.56 -13.41 0.44
N THR A 278 15.87 -12.38 -0.03
CA THR A 278 14.59 -11.96 0.54
C THR A 278 13.49 -12.92 0.14
N GLU A 279 12.71 -13.38 1.11
CA GLU A 279 11.52 -14.17 0.83
C GLU A 279 10.41 -13.28 0.28
N ILE A 280 9.83 -13.65 -0.87
CA ILE A 280 8.72 -12.93 -1.49
C ILE A 280 7.43 -13.69 -1.18
N VAL A 281 6.52 -13.03 -0.44
CA VAL A 281 5.25 -13.63 0.01
C VAL A 281 4.06 -12.78 -0.43
N ALA A 282 2.86 -13.36 -0.43
CA ALA A 282 1.64 -12.56 -0.54
C ALA A 282 1.32 -11.91 0.81
N CYS A 283 0.73 -10.72 0.80
CA CYS A 283 0.10 -10.15 1.98
C CYS A 283 -0.99 -11.10 2.49
N HIS A 284 -1.09 -11.21 3.81
CA HIS A 284 -2.16 -11.98 4.46
C HIS A 284 -3.49 -11.26 4.32
N TYR A 285 -3.51 -9.98 4.64
CA TYR A 285 -4.70 -9.13 4.52
C TYR A 285 -4.92 -8.71 3.06
N GLY A 286 -6.21 -8.65 2.68
CA GLY A 286 -6.61 -8.10 1.38
C GLY A 286 -7.09 -6.66 1.53
N SER A 287 -8.35 -6.43 1.14
CA SER A 287 -9.02 -5.11 1.23
C SER A 287 -9.24 -4.62 2.67
N GLU A 288 -8.89 -5.40 3.67
CA GLU A 288 -9.04 -5.09 5.10
C GLU A 288 -7.76 -4.57 5.74
N ALA A 289 -6.62 -4.70 5.04
CA ALA A 289 -5.31 -4.34 5.55
C ALA A 289 -5.26 -2.93 6.16
N ASN A 290 -5.85 -1.96 5.47
CA ASN A 290 -5.83 -0.57 5.90
C ASN A 290 -6.61 -0.36 7.21
N GLN A 291 -7.77 -1.01 7.37
CA GLN A 291 -8.55 -0.92 8.61
C GLN A 291 -7.84 -1.61 9.77
N VAL A 292 -7.31 -2.82 9.56
CA VAL A 292 -6.54 -3.54 10.58
C VAL A 292 -5.31 -2.74 11.02
N GLY A 293 -4.62 -2.14 10.05
CA GLY A 293 -3.46 -1.29 10.32
C GLY A 293 -3.80 0.02 11.01
N ALA A 294 -4.90 0.67 10.64
CA ALA A 294 -5.37 1.88 11.31
C ALA A 294 -5.72 1.60 12.78
N LEU A 295 -6.45 0.51 13.06
CA LEU A 295 -6.72 0.06 14.42
C LEU A 295 -5.43 -0.20 15.20
N SER A 296 -4.47 -0.91 14.58
CA SER A 296 -3.18 -1.19 15.21
C SER A 296 -2.38 0.08 15.50
N ALA A 297 -2.42 1.08 14.61
CA ALA A 297 -1.82 2.38 14.84
C ALA A 297 -2.50 3.15 15.98
N TYR A 298 -3.83 3.04 16.10
CA TYR A 298 -4.59 3.60 17.23
C TYR A 298 -4.17 2.95 18.55
N GLN A 299 -4.10 1.63 18.60
CA GLN A 299 -3.64 0.89 19.78
C GLN A 299 -2.24 1.34 20.22
N LEU A 300 -1.30 1.46 19.28
CA LEU A 300 0.06 1.95 19.55
C LEU A 300 0.09 3.40 20.07
N ALA A 301 -0.86 4.24 19.66
CA ALA A 301 -0.90 5.63 20.06
C ALA A 301 -1.52 5.87 21.46
N PHE A 302 -2.46 5.02 21.88
CA PHE A 302 -3.29 5.29 23.06
C PHE A 302 -3.29 4.18 24.11
N HIS A 303 -2.78 2.98 23.82
CA HIS A 303 -2.87 1.80 24.70
C HIS A 303 -1.52 1.07 24.92
N CYS A 304 -0.39 1.68 24.55
CA CYS A 304 0.95 1.17 24.85
C CYS A 304 1.53 1.78 26.12
#